data_760b7d5f3a962faa7a0e878e941482c3
#
_entry.id   760b7d5f3a962faa7a0e878e941482c3
#
_cell.length_a   1.000
_cell.length_b   1.000
_cell.length_c   1.000
_cell.angle_alpha   90.00
_cell.angle_beta   90.00
_cell.angle_gamma   90.00
#
_symmetry.space_group_name_H-M   'P 1'
#
loop_
_entity.id
_entity.type
_entity.pdbx_description
1 polymer ?
#
loop_
_entity_poly.entity_id
_entity_poly.type
_entity_poly.pdbx_seq_one_letter_code
_entity_poly.pdbx_strand_id
1 'polypeptide(L)'
;MKKSLLALVALGAFAGAAHAQSSVTLYGIIDEGLLFNNNAGGKHLYSMASGVMQGSRFGLRGTEDLGGGLKAIFTLENGFDVNSGKLGQGGLMFGRQAYVGLSSQYGTVTLGRQYDSVVDFVGPLEAGDQWGGYIAAHPGDLDNFNNAYRVNNAVKFTSQNYGGFTFGGLYSFGGQAGQFSKNQVWSLGAGYNNGPLVLGVGYLNARTPNQFGGMFNNGSASSSVSSPIYGGYANNANTYQVIGAGGAYTFGAATIGATYSNTKFKGFSAGPFVNQTATFNNGEINFKYQLTPALILGAAYDYTQGSKIDGNSAAKYHQGSLGVDYFLSKRTDVYAIGVYQHASGNVLDSNGNVLKATAAINGLAGSSTSNQVAARVGIRHKF
;
A
#
# COMPACT_ATOMS: atom_id res chain seq x y z
N MET A 1 -0.89 26.88 -60.46
CA MET A 1 0.19 26.00 -59.96
C MET A 1 0.71 26.34 -58.54
N LYS A 2 0.75 27.60 -58.09
CA LYS A 2 1.25 27.94 -56.75
C LYS A 2 0.31 27.54 -55.56
N LYS A 3 -1.01 27.42 -55.78
CA LYS A 3 -2.00 27.02 -54.76
C LYS A 3 -2.01 25.51 -54.50
N SER A 4 -1.64 24.69 -55.47
CA SER A 4 -1.57 23.24 -55.31
C SER A 4 -0.33 22.79 -54.55
N LEU A 5 0.79 23.53 -54.62
CA LEU A 5 2.01 23.22 -53.86
C LEU A 5 1.83 23.51 -52.36
N LEU A 6 1.10 24.59 -52.02
CA LEU A 6 0.80 24.89 -50.59
C LEU A 6 -0.11 23.85 -49.97
N ALA A 7 -1.07 23.31 -50.72
CA ALA A 7 -1.92 22.23 -50.24
C ALA A 7 -1.16 20.91 -50.02
N LEU A 8 -0.19 20.59 -50.88
CA LEU A 8 0.66 19.40 -50.72
C LEU A 8 1.62 19.53 -49.55
N VAL A 9 2.17 20.71 -49.29
CA VAL A 9 3.04 20.97 -48.13
C VAL A 9 2.24 20.91 -46.84
N ALA A 10 1.01 21.43 -46.81
CA ALA A 10 0.13 21.30 -45.66
C ALA A 10 -0.30 19.85 -45.40
N LEU A 11 -0.63 19.08 -46.43
CA LEU A 11 -0.92 17.64 -46.29
C LEU A 11 0.31 16.83 -45.87
N GLY A 12 1.51 17.18 -46.34
CA GLY A 12 2.77 16.56 -45.91
C GLY A 12 3.13 16.85 -44.44
N ALA A 13 2.80 18.04 -43.93
CA ALA A 13 2.99 18.39 -42.53
C ALA A 13 2.04 17.63 -41.60
N PHE A 14 0.82 17.29 -42.05
CA PHE A 14 -0.10 16.45 -41.29
C PHE A 14 0.22 14.94 -41.36
N ALA A 15 0.86 14.47 -42.43
CA ALA A 15 1.29 13.07 -42.57
C ALA A 15 2.46 12.70 -41.64
N GLY A 16 3.27 13.67 -41.22
CA GLY A 16 4.36 13.45 -40.22
C GLY A 16 3.90 13.29 -38.77
N ALA A 17 2.65 13.63 -38.46
CA ALA A 17 2.09 13.51 -37.10
C ALA A 17 1.44 12.14 -36.80
N ALA A 18 1.46 11.19 -37.76
CA ALA A 18 0.70 9.94 -37.66
C ALA A 18 1.48 8.75 -37.09
N HIS A 19 2.59 8.95 -36.42
CA HIS A 19 3.36 7.90 -35.75
C HIS A 19 3.40 8.05 -34.21
N ALA A 20 2.36 8.62 -33.62
CA ALA A 20 2.15 8.46 -32.19
C ALA A 20 1.76 6.98 -31.93
N GLN A 21 2.71 6.15 -31.52
CA GLN A 21 2.44 4.75 -31.19
C GLN A 21 1.69 4.72 -29.87
N SER A 22 0.37 4.86 -29.95
CA SER A 22 -0.53 4.70 -28.81
C SER A 22 -0.65 3.23 -28.47
N SER A 23 -0.47 2.89 -27.21
CA SER A 23 -0.64 1.51 -26.72
C SER A 23 -1.59 1.47 -25.55
N VAL A 24 -2.48 0.48 -25.55
CA VAL A 24 -3.29 0.12 -24.39
C VAL A 24 -2.98 -1.33 -24.04
N THR A 25 -2.58 -1.56 -22.78
CA THR A 25 -2.23 -2.88 -22.31
C THR A 25 -3.22 -3.29 -21.23
N LEU A 26 -3.84 -4.46 -21.41
CA LEU A 26 -4.53 -5.18 -20.35
C LEU A 26 -3.49 -5.93 -19.53
N TYR A 27 -3.58 -5.85 -18.21
CA TYR A 27 -2.71 -6.57 -17.27
C TYR A 27 -3.48 -6.99 -16.04
N GLY A 28 -2.94 -7.96 -15.28
CA GLY A 28 -3.56 -8.35 -14.04
C GLY A 28 -2.81 -9.41 -13.26
N ILE A 29 -3.39 -9.73 -12.11
CA ILE A 29 -2.92 -10.75 -11.18
C ILE A 29 -4.14 -11.49 -10.65
N ILE A 30 -4.07 -12.81 -10.64
CA ILE A 30 -4.99 -13.69 -9.93
C ILE A 30 -4.17 -14.41 -8.86
N ASP A 31 -4.55 -14.27 -7.61
CA ASP A 31 -3.89 -14.87 -6.45
C ASP A 31 -4.97 -15.51 -5.58
N GLU A 32 -4.89 -16.83 -5.41
CA GLU A 32 -5.88 -17.60 -4.68
C GLU A 32 -5.24 -18.74 -3.89
N GLY A 33 -5.88 -19.20 -2.80
CA GLY A 33 -5.44 -20.38 -2.09
C GLY A 33 -6.10 -20.59 -0.72
N LEU A 34 -5.61 -21.59 0.00
CA LEU A 34 -6.09 -21.99 1.32
C LEU A 34 -5.45 -21.17 2.42
N LEU A 35 -6.25 -20.68 3.34
CA LEU A 35 -5.84 -19.93 4.52
C LEU A 35 -6.36 -20.63 5.77
N PHE A 36 -5.46 -20.84 6.72
CA PHE A 36 -5.75 -21.24 8.08
C PHE A 36 -5.50 -20.07 9.05
N ASN A 37 -6.47 -19.81 9.94
CA ASN A 37 -6.32 -18.91 11.08
C ASN A 37 -6.70 -19.69 12.34
N ASN A 38 -5.78 -19.83 13.28
CA ASN A 38 -6.00 -20.63 14.48
C ASN A 38 -6.98 -19.98 15.49
N ASN A 39 -7.22 -18.67 15.37
CA ASN A 39 -8.06 -17.92 16.30
C ASN A 39 -8.76 -16.74 15.62
N ALA A 40 -9.85 -17.02 14.94
CA ALA A 40 -10.78 -16.03 14.42
C ALA A 40 -11.91 -15.81 15.44
N GLY A 41 -11.75 -14.85 16.36
CA GLY A 41 -12.72 -14.59 17.43
C GLY A 41 -12.93 -15.77 18.36
N GLY A 42 -11.89 -16.59 18.62
CA GLY A 42 -11.94 -17.75 19.50
C GLY A 42 -12.10 -19.10 18.81
N LYS A 43 -12.19 -19.14 17.48
CA LYS A 43 -12.41 -20.37 16.69
C LYS A 43 -11.37 -20.53 15.60
N HIS A 44 -11.10 -21.80 15.22
CA HIS A 44 -10.31 -22.07 14.01
C HIS A 44 -11.09 -21.72 12.76
N LEU A 45 -10.43 -21.12 11.78
CA LEU A 45 -10.99 -20.78 10.48
C LEU A 45 -10.15 -21.41 9.37
N TYR A 46 -10.79 -22.17 8.50
CA TYR A 46 -10.26 -22.66 7.24
C TYR A 46 -11.04 -21.99 6.12
N SER A 47 -10.39 -21.32 5.20
CA SER A 47 -11.07 -20.59 4.13
C SER A 47 -10.24 -20.56 2.86
N MET A 48 -10.89 -20.35 1.73
CA MET A 48 -10.26 -19.81 0.56
C MET A 48 -10.07 -18.30 0.78
N ALA A 49 -8.96 -17.72 0.31
CA ALA A 49 -8.71 -16.29 0.44
C ALA A 49 -8.04 -15.75 -0.82
N SER A 50 -8.64 -14.72 -1.38
CA SER A 50 -8.16 -14.08 -2.59
C SER A 50 -7.12 -13.00 -2.29
N GLY A 51 -6.04 -12.95 -3.07
CA GLY A 51 -5.13 -11.81 -3.10
C GLY A 51 -4.21 -11.68 -1.90
N VAL A 52 -3.83 -12.77 -1.23
CA VAL A 52 -3.01 -12.73 -0.01
C VAL A 52 -1.57 -12.32 -0.31
N MET A 53 -0.90 -12.98 -1.27
CA MET A 53 0.46 -12.60 -1.69
C MET A 53 0.45 -11.26 -2.42
N GLN A 54 -0.49 -11.09 -3.35
CA GLN A 54 -0.75 -9.82 -4.03
C GLN A 54 -2.22 -9.70 -4.37
N GLY A 55 -2.86 -8.58 -4.01
CA GLY A 55 -4.28 -8.36 -4.28
C GLY A 55 -4.66 -8.67 -5.72
N SER A 56 -5.62 -9.59 -5.90
CA SER A 56 -6.15 -9.96 -7.22
C SER A 56 -6.72 -8.73 -7.91
N ARG A 57 -6.31 -8.49 -9.16
CA ARG A 57 -6.60 -7.26 -9.90
C ARG A 57 -6.55 -7.46 -11.40
N PHE A 58 -7.24 -6.61 -12.13
CA PHE A 58 -6.97 -6.36 -13.53
C PHE A 58 -7.00 -4.86 -13.82
N GLY A 59 -6.33 -4.43 -14.87
CA GLY A 59 -6.28 -3.01 -15.22
C GLY A 59 -5.96 -2.79 -16.69
N LEU A 60 -6.24 -1.57 -17.10
CA LEU A 60 -5.84 -1.00 -18.38
C LEU A 60 -4.85 0.12 -18.11
N ARG A 61 -3.73 0.11 -18.80
CA ARG A 61 -2.79 1.22 -18.84
C ARG A 61 -2.54 1.63 -20.28
N GLY A 62 -2.54 2.92 -20.53
CA GLY A 62 -2.30 3.45 -21.86
C GLY A 62 -1.20 4.48 -21.86
N THR A 63 -0.56 4.58 -23.03
CA THR A 63 0.46 5.59 -23.31
C THR A 63 0.26 6.09 -24.73
N GLU A 64 0.25 7.40 -24.90
CA GLU A 64 0.23 8.09 -26.18
C GLU A 64 1.45 9.00 -26.26
N ASP A 65 2.23 8.89 -27.30
CA ASP A 65 3.36 9.78 -27.56
C ASP A 65 2.83 11.09 -28.19
N LEU A 66 3.01 12.21 -27.51
CA LEU A 66 2.58 13.54 -27.96
C LEU A 66 3.69 14.28 -28.74
N GLY A 67 4.84 13.64 -28.92
CA GLY A 67 6.02 14.25 -29.53
C GLY A 67 6.88 15.03 -28.54
N GLY A 68 8.13 15.33 -28.92
CA GLY A 68 9.06 16.09 -28.07
C GLY A 68 9.43 15.45 -26.75
N GLY A 69 9.21 14.14 -26.58
CA GLY A 69 9.44 13.41 -25.33
C GLY A 69 8.29 13.55 -24.32
N LEU A 70 7.19 14.18 -24.71
CA LEU A 70 5.97 14.28 -23.90
C LEU A 70 5.04 13.11 -24.22
N LYS A 71 4.45 12.51 -23.17
CA LYS A 71 3.50 11.40 -23.29
C LYS A 71 2.26 11.68 -22.44
N ALA A 72 1.08 11.38 -22.97
CA ALA A 72 -0.11 11.20 -22.18
C ALA A 72 -0.17 9.77 -21.67
N ILE A 73 -0.54 9.58 -20.40
CA ILE A 73 -0.64 8.28 -19.77
C ILE A 73 -1.95 8.16 -18.97
N PHE A 74 -2.45 6.95 -18.84
CA PHE A 74 -3.53 6.65 -17.90
C PHE A 74 -3.38 5.26 -17.30
N THR A 75 -3.99 5.08 -16.14
CA THR A 75 -4.17 3.75 -15.49
C THR A 75 -5.56 3.68 -14.89
N LEU A 76 -6.26 2.58 -15.17
CA LEU A 76 -7.52 2.19 -14.55
C LEU A 76 -7.34 0.78 -13.99
N GLU A 77 -7.31 0.62 -12.66
CA GLU A 77 -7.03 -0.66 -12.00
C GLU A 77 -8.13 -1.04 -11.03
N ASN A 78 -8.71 -2.22 -11.25
CA ASN A 78 -9.73 -2.85 -10.44
C ASN A 78 -9.11 -3.90 -9.51
N GLY A 79 -9.55 -3.94 -8.26
CA GLY A 79 -9.32 -5.08 -7.37
C GLY A 79 -10.57 -5.93 -7.27
N PHE A 80 -10.43 -7.25 -7.16
CA PHE A 80 -11.56 -8.14 -7.04
C PHE A 80 -11.26 -9.35 -6.14
N ASP A 81 -12.30 -9.97 -5.65
CA ASP A 81 -12.24 -11.21 -4.89
C ASP A 81 -12.52 -12.40 -5.81
N VAL A 82 -11.56 -13.32 -5.92
CA VAL A 82 -11.66 -14.48 -6.81
C VAL A 82 -12.74 -15.46 -6.37
N ASN A 83 -12.99 -15.57 -5.04
CA ASN A 83 -13.97 -16.52 -4.50
C ASN A 83 -15.41 -16.12 -4.80
N SER A 84 -15.69 -14.81 -4.88
CA SER A 84 -17.04 -14.28 -4.99
C SER A 84 -17.31 -13.47 -6.26
N GLY A 85 -16.26 -13.07 -6.99
CA GLY A 85 -16.34 -12.15 -8.12
C GLY A 85 -16.66 -10.71 -7.71
N LYS A 86 -16.72 -10.37 -6.42
CA LYS A 86 -17.01 -9.03 -5.93
C LYS A 86 -15.86 -8.08 -6.19
N LEU A 87 -16.19 -6.80 -6.43
CA LEU A 87 -15.21 -5.72 -6.50
C LEU A 87 -14.55 -5.51 -5.14
N GLY A 88 -13.25 -5.30 -5.14
CA GLY A 88 -12.47 -4.90 -3.97
C GLY A 88 -12.66 -3.42 -3.61
N GLN A 89 -11.85 -2.94 -2.64
CA GLN A 89 -11.77 -1.53 -2.24
C GLN A 89 -13.14 -0.87 -2.02
N GLY A 90 -14.00 -1.55 -1.26
CA GLY A 90 -15.34 -1.03 -0.93
C GLY A 90 -16.34 -1.08 -2.07
N GLY A 91 -16.12 -1.92 -3.10
CA GLY A 91 -17.02 -2.09 -4.24
C GLY A 91 -16.74 -1.13 -5.40
N LEU A 92 -15.61 -0.41 -5.38
CA LEU A 92 -15.26 0.52 -6.44
C LEU A 92 -14.71 -0.21 -7.67
N MET A 93 -15.24 0.11 -8.87
CA MET A 93 -14.80 -0.50 -10.13
C MET A 93 -13.30 -0.27 -10.42
N PHE A 94 -12.78 0.92 -10.17
CA PHE A 94 -11.36 1.24 -10.27
C PHE A 94 -10.80 1.66 -8.91
N GLY A 95 -11.06 0.83 -7.90
CA GLY A 95 -10.78 1.14 -6.51
C GLY A 95 -9.29 1.13 -6.14
N ARG A 96 -8.42 0.58 -6.99
CA ARG A 96 -6.99 0.57 -6.75
C ARG A 96 -6.33 1.83 -7.31
N GLN A 97 -6.46 2.09 -8.60
CA GLN A 97 -5.95 3.30 -9.25
C GLN A 97 -6.88 3.73 -10.39
N ALA A 98 -7.10 5.03 -10.52
CA ALA A 98 -7.83 5.65 -11.61
C ALA A 98 -7.27 7.05 -11.84
N TYR A 99 -6.35 7.18 -12.81
CA TYR A 99 -5.70 8.46 -13.09
C TYR A 99 -5.35 8.63 -14.55
N VAL A 100 -5.19 9.89 -14.96
CA VAL A 100 -4.62 10.34 -16.22
C VAL A 100 -3.46 11.29 -15.91
N GLY A 101 -2.49 11.40 -16.80
CA GLY A 101 -1.35 12.29 -16.57
C GLY A 101 -0.49 12.55 -17.78
N LEU A 102 0.54 13.37 -17.55
CA LEU A 102 1.58 13.69 -18.51
C LEU A 102 2.95 13.26 -17.98
N SER A 103 3.70 12.59 -18.82
CA SER A 103 5.08 12.18 -18.53
C SER A 103 6.04 12.86 -19.50
N SER A 104 7.15 13.37 -18.96
CA SER A 104 8.18 14.08 -19.71
C SER A 104 9.59 13.71 -19.23
N GLN A 105 10.62 14.26 -19.85
CA GLN A 105 12.00 14.11 -19.37
C GLN A 105 12.27 14.68 -17.97
N TYR A 106 11.37 15.52 -17.43
CA TYR A 106 11.50 16.14 -16.10
C TYR A 106 10.76 15.36 -15.01
N GLY A 107 9.85 14.47 -15.37
CA GLY A 107 9.02 13.71 -14.46
C GLY A 107 7.61 13.51 -14.99
N THR A 108 6.76 12.96 -14.15
CA THR A 108 5.39 12.60 -14.46
C THR A 108 4.44 13.28 -13.48
N VAL A 109 3.40 13.94 -14.01
CA VAL A 109 2.28 14.49 -13.23
C VAL A 109 1.04 13.68 -13.54
N THR A 110 0.34 13.21 -12.49
CA THR A 110 -0.89 12.43 -12.61
C THR A 110 -2.01 13.02 -11.77
N LEU A 111 -3.24 12.87 -12.25
CA LEU A 111 -4.46 13.40 -11.64
C LEU A 111 -5.47 12.27 -11.44
N GLY A 112 -5.97 12.08 -10.21
CA GLY A 112 -6.99 11.08 -9.93
C GLY A 112 -6.75 10.32 -8.63
N ARG A 113 -7.28 9.08 -8.55
CA ARG A 113 -7.12 8.17 -7.41
C ARG A 113 -5.84 7.37 -7.54
N GLN A 114 -4.99 7.43 -6.52
CA GLN A 114 -3.64 6.84 -6.59
C GLN A 114 -3.03 6.61 -5.20
N TYR A 115 -1.83 6.05 -5.17
CA TYR A 115 -1.08 5.74 -3.95
C TYR A 115 -0.30 6.96 -3.46
N ASP A 116 -0.12 7.05 -2.15
CA ASP A 116 0.71 8.06 -1.51
C ASP A 116 2.22 7.71 -1.56
N SER A 117 3.05 8.64 -1.10
CA SER A 117 4.51 8.49 -1.21
C SER A 117 5.12 7.49 -0.22
N VAL A 118 4.43 7.16 0.89
CA VAL A 118 4.92 6.11 1.81
C VAL A 118 4.82 4.75 1.13
N VAL A 119 3.68 4.49 0.47
CA VAL A 119 3.46 3.28 -0.35
C VAL A 119 4.48 3.18 -1.48
N ASP A 120 4.73 4.30 -2.20
CA ASP A 120 5.60 4.25 -3.37
C ASP A 120 7.08 4.01 -3.04
N PHE A 121 7.57 4.63 -1.95
CA PHE A 121 9.01 4.69 -1.67
C PHE A 121 9.46 3.78 -0.52
N VAL A 122 8.57 3.46 0.42
CA VAL A 122 8.92 2.65 1.60
C VAL A 122 8.25 1.28 1.57
N GLY A 123 6.98 1.20 1.17
CA GLY A 123 6.21 -0.04 1.10
C GLY A 123 6.94 -1.22 0.45
N PRO A 124 7.62 -1.05 -0.71
CA PRO A 124 8.35 -2.16 -1.35
C PRO A 124 9.50 -2.75 -0.52
N LEU A 125 9.87 -2.14 0.60
CA LEU A 125 10.94 -2.58 1.49
C LEU A 125 10.45 -3.46 2.65
N GLU A 126 9.12 -3.50 2.93
CA GLU A 126 8.57 -4.39 3.95
C GLU A 126 8.40 -5.82 3.43
N ALA A 127 8.42 -6.81 4.33
CA ALA A 127 8.24 -8.22 4.01
C ALA A 127 6.89 -8.50 3.32
N GLY A 128 5.85 -7.79 3.72
CA GLY A 128 4.49 -7.90 3.16
C GLY A 128 4.44 -7.66 1.66
N ASP A 129 5.13 -6.66 1.15
CA ASP A 129 5.16 -6.33 -0.28
C ASP A 129 6.19 -7.16 -1.07
N GLN A 130 7.14 -7.82 -0.38
CA GLN A 130 8.19 -8.61 -1.04
C GLN A 130 7.79 -10.07 -1.27
N TRP A 131 7.50 -10.81 -0.20
CA TRP A 131 7.28 -12.25 -0.24
C TRP A 131 6.24 -12.76 0.78
N GLY A 132 5.84 -11.93 1.73
CA GLY A 132 5.00 -12.33 2.86
C GLY A 132 3.51 -12.08 2.65
N GLY A 133 3.13 -11.32 1.62
CA GLY A 133 1.75 -10.90 1.37
C GLY A 133 1.17 -10.04 2.50
N TYR A 134 -0.09 -9.64 2.37
CA TYR A 134 -0.69 -8.72 3.34
C TYR A 134 -0.76 -9.30 4.77
N ILE A 135 -0.71 -10.62 4.96
CA ILE A 135 -0.70 -11.23 6.30
C ILE A 135 0.64 -11.04 7.02
N ALA A 136 1.72 -10.78 6.30
CA ALA A 136 3.03 -10.44 6.85
C ALA A 136 3.32 -8.93 6.86
N ALA A 137 2.37 -8.10 6.45
CA ALA A 137 2.46 -6.65 6.60
C ALA A 137 2.54 -6.24 8.07
N HIS A 138 3.00 -5.03 8.33
CA HIS A 138 3.02 -4.46 9.67
C HIS A 138 1.66 -4.59 10.36
N PRO A 139 1.60 -4.82 11.69
CA PRO A 139 0.36 -5.06 12.41
C PRO A 139 -0.74 -4.04 12.07
N GLY A 140 -1.81 -4.54 11.42
CA GLY A 140 -2.94 -3.74 10.95
C GLY A 140 -2.67 -2.85 9.74
N ASP A 141 -1.48 -2.91 9.12
CA ASP A 141 -1.03 -1.95 8.09
C ASP A 141 -1.23 -0.48 8.58
N LEU A 142 -0.88 -0.26 9.85
CA LEU A 142 -1.18 0.99 10.56
C LEU A 142 -0.44 2.21 10.01
N ASP A 143 0.59 1.99 9.21
CA ASP A 143 1.43 2.98 8.54
C ASP A 143 1.20 3.07 7.02
N ASN A 144 0.24 2.28 6.52
CA ASN A 144 -0.14 2.21 5.11
C ASN A 144 0.97 1.72 4.16
N PHE A 145 2.01 1.03 4.65
CA PHE A 145 3.09 0.54 3.78
C PHE A 145 2.56 -0.50 2.78
N ASN A 146 1.66 -1.39 3.23
CA ASN A 146 1.00 -2.39 2.37
C ASN A 146 -0.26 -1.85 1.66
N ASN A 147 -0.47 -0.52 1.70
CA ASN A 147 -1.47 0.16 0.90
C ASN A 147 -2.93 -0.24 1.21
N ALA A 148 -3.32 -0.22 2.50
CA ALA A 148 -4.72 -0.36 2.89
C ALA A 148 -5.58 0.79 2.34
N TYR A 149 -5.03 2.01 2.27
CA TYR A 149 -5.72 3.21 1.82
C TYR A 149 -5.13 3.80 0.56
N ARG A 150 -6.00 4.33 -0.30
CA ARG A 150 -5.68 5.10 -1.50
C ARG A 150 -6.18 6.52 -1.33
N VAL A 151 -5.61 7.43 -2.09
CA VAL A 151 -5.95 8.84 -2.02
C VAL A 151 -6.75 9.26 -3.25
N ASN A 152 -7.96 9.82 -3.00
CA ASN A 152 -8.82 10.39 -4.03
C ASN A 152 -8.47 11.85 -4.33
N ASN A 153 -8.93 12.37 -5.46
CA ASN A 153 -8.84 13.79 -5.85
C ASN A 153 -7.40 14.32 -5.77
N ALA A 154 -6.43 13.51 -6.16
CA ALA A 154 -5.02 13.79 -5.96
C ALA A 154 -4.34 14.28 -7.24
N VAL A 155 -3.43 15.24 -7.06
CA VAL A 155 -2.36 15.60 -7.98
C VAL A 155 -1.08 14.99 -7.42
N LYS A 156 -0.36 14.23 -8.25
CA LYS A 156 0.90 13.57 -7.86
C LYS A 156 1.98 13.89 -8.87
N PHE A 157 3.16 14.19 -8.37
CA PHE A 157 4.39 14.31 -9.16
C PHE A 157 5.34 13.18 -8.79
N THR A 158 5.99 12.61 -9.80
CA THR A 158 7.10 11.65 -9.64
C THR A 158 8.23 12.07 -10.56
N SER A 159 9.44 12.25 -10.02
CA SER A 159 10.62 12.64 -10.79
C SER A 159 11.07 11.55 -11.76
N GLN A 160 11.94 11.91 -12.69
CA GLN A 160 12.78 10.93 -13.39
C GLN A 160 13.81 10.33 -12.41
N ASN A 161 14.44 9.25 -12.84
CA ASN A 161 15.54 8.63 -12.09
C ASN A 161 16.84 9.42 -12.39
N TYR A 162 17.41 10.05 -11.38
CA TYR A 162 18.65 10.81 -11.44
C TYR A 162 19.79 10.00 -10.81
N GLY A 163 20.36 9.06 -11.57
CA GLY A 163 21.48 8.23 -11.09
C GLY A 163 21.10 7.31 -9.93
N GLY A 164 19.90 6.77 -9.92
CA GLY A 164 19.33 5.94 -8.86
C GLY A 164 18.42 6.70 -7.92
N PHE A 165 18.48 8.03 -7.86
CA PHE A 165 17.65 8.86 -6.98
C PHE A 165 16.32 9.23 -7.67
N THR A 166 15.21 9.01 -6.96
CA THR A 166 13.86 9.41 -7.37
C THR A 166 13.16 10.10 -6.19
N PHE A 167 12.28 11.04 -6.47
CA PHE A 167 11.46 11.70 -5.45
C PHE A 167 10.08 12.03 -6.01
N GLY A 168 9.15 12.27 -5.11
CA GLY A 168 7.79 12.61 -5.51
C GLY A 168 6.97 13.15 -4.36
N GLY A 169 5.77 13.57 -4.70
CA GLY A 169 4.81 14.04 -3.73
C GLY A 169 3.40 14.05 -4.30
N LEU A 170 2.45 14.01 -3.40
CA LEU A 170 1.03 14.00 -3.70
C LEU A 170 0.34 15.05 -2.83
N TYR A 171 -0.61 15.75 -3.44
CA TYR A 171 -1.59 16.57 -2.73
C TYR A 171 -3.00 16.22 -3.18
N SER A 172 -3.89 16.03 -2.21
CA SER A 172 -5.30 15.71 -2.44
C SER A 172 -6.18 16.83 -1.90
N PHE A 173 -7.11 17.28 -2.74
CA PHE A 173 -8.16 18.21 -2.36
C PHE A 173 -9.28 17.44 -1.64
N GLY A 174 -9.69 17.92 -0.48
CA GLY A 174 -10.73 17.23 0.31
C GLY A 174 -12.14 17.32 -0.28
N GLY A 175 -12.36 18.15 -1.31
CA GLY A 175 -13.63 18.27 -2.01
C GLY A 175 -14.79 18.84 -1.18
N GLN A 176 -14.48 19.61 -0.14
CA GLN A 176 -15.50 20.22 0.75
C GLN A 176 -15.61 21.72 0.49
N ALA A 177 -16.79 22.16 0.03
CA ALA A 177 -17.06 23.57 -0.24
C ALA A 177 -16.84 24.45 0.99
N GLY A 178 -16.07 25.53 0.85
CA GLY A 178 -15.73 26.46 1.95
C GLY A 178 -14.75 25.92 3.00
N GLN A 179 -14.26 24.68 2.86
CA GLN A 179 -13.36 24.05 3.85
C GLN A 179 -12.14 23.41 3.16
N PHE A 180 -11.24 24.23 2.66
CA PHE A 180 -10.09 23.82 1.85
C PHE A 180 -9.23 22.71 2.49
N SER A 181 -9.01 22.79 3.80
CA SER A 181 -8.16 21.83 4.52
C SER A 181 -8.85 20.57 5.04
N LYS A 182 -10.17 20.48 4.95
CA LYS A 182 -10.93 19.29 5.39
C LYS A 182 -10.71 18.15 4.39
N ASN A 183 -10.47 16.95 4.91
CA ASN A 183 -10.21 15.72 4.13
C ASN A 183 -8.97 15.78 3.21
N GLN A 184 -8.14 16.83 3.31
CA GLN A 184 -6.92 16.91 2.52
C GLN A 184 -5.93 15.83 2.92
N VAL A 185 -5.18 15.34 1.94
CA VAL A 185 -4.04 14.45 2.13
C VAL A 185 -2.85 15.04 1.40
N TRP A 186 -1.67 15.00 2.00
CA TRP A 186 -0.43 15.29 1.29
C TRP A 186 0.67 14.33 1.73
N SER A 187 1.52 13.99 0.80
CA SER A 187 2.64 13.10 1.04
C SER A 187 3.85 13.52 0.22
N LEU A 188 5.03 13.22 0.75
CA LEU A 188 6.32 13.41 0.11
C LEU A 188 7.16 12.15 0.31
N GLY A 189 8.00 11.85 -0.65
CA GLY A 189 8.91 10.73 -0.53
C GLY A 189 10.08 10.80 -1.48
N ALA A 190 11.10 10.03 -1.17
CA ALA A 190 12.28 9.85 -1.99
C ALA A 190 12.82 8.43 -1.86
N GLY A 191 13.40 7.92 -2.94
CA GLY A 191 14.05 6.64 -3.01
C GLY A 191 15.41 6.72 -3.67
N TYR A 192 16.29 5.82 -3.29
CA TYR A 192 17.57 5.61 -3.94
C TYR A 192 17.74 4.12 -4.26
N ASN A 193 17.98 3.81 -5.52
CA ASN A 193 18.19 2.44 -5.99
C ASN A 193 19.42 2.42 -6.90
N ASN A 194 20.53 1.88 -6.41
CA ASN A 194 21.76 1.79 -7.16
C ASN A 194 22.54 0.52 -6.78
N GLY A 195 22.64 -0.38 -7.74
CA GLY A 195 23.28 -1.69 -7.55
C GLY A 195 22.60 -2.50 -6.44
N PRO A 196 23.33 -2.93 -5.40
CA PRO A 196 22.79 -3.76 -4.33
C PRO A 196 21.97 -2.97 -3.28
N LEU A 197 22.05 -1.64 -3.27
CA LEU A 197 21.47 -0.77 -2.24
C LEU A 197 20.14 -0.16 -2.71
N VAL A 198 19.12 -0.34 -1.90
CA VAL A 198 17.83 0.33 -2.03
C VAL A 198 17.50 1.07 -0.73
N LEU A 199 17.16 2.34 -0.83
CA LEU A 199 16.72 3.17 0.31
C LEU A 199 15.41 3.84 -0.04
N GLY A 200 14.57 4.07 0.97
CA GLY A 200 13.30 4.78 0.83
C GLY A 200 12.97 5.59 2.07
N VAL A 201 12.41 6.78 1.86
CA VAL A 201 11.83 7.60 2.91
C VAL A 201 10.50 8.16 2.43
N GLY A 202 9.54 8.30 3.35
CA GLY A 202 8.22 8.80 3.02
C GLY A 202 7.57 9.52 4.20
N TYR A 203 6.73 10.47 3.86
CA TYR A 203 5.88 11.20 4.79
C TYR A 203 4.46 11.27 4.25
N LEU A 204 3.49 11.04 5.12
CA LEU A 204 2.07 11.14 4.84
C LEU A 204 1.37 11.95 5.94
N ASN A 205 0.45 12.84 5.54
CA ASN A 205 -0.43 13.54 6.45
C ASN A 205 -1.84 13.60 5.86
N ALA A 206 -2.82 13.08 6.60
CA ALA A 206 -4.23 13.11 6.24
C ALA A 206 -5.02 13.86 7.33
N ARG A 207 -5.80 14.86 6.93
CA ARG A 207 -6.70 15.61 7.81
C ARG A 207 -8.11 15.04 7.75
N THR A 208 -8.77 15.03 8.90
CA THR A 208 -10.13 14.46 9.07
C THR A 208 -10.31 13.13 8.32
N PRO A 209 -9.39 12.16 8.49
CA PRO A 209 -9.33 10.99 7.61
C PRO A 209 -10.56 10.10 7.73
N ASN A 210 -11.24 10.14 8.87
CA ASN A 210 -12.43 9.36 9.19
C ASN A 210 -13.76 10.01 8.71
N GLN A 211 -13.74 11.26 8.29
CA GLN A 211 -14.92 11.94 7.75
C GLN A 211 -15.25 11.40 6.35
N PHE A 212 -16.53 11.51 5.95
CA PHE A 212 -16.94 11.14 4.59
C PHE A 212 -16.10 11.87 3.54
N GLY A 213 -15.50 11.11 2.63
CA GLY A 213 -14.53 11.59 1.65
C GLY A 213 -13.09 11.72 2.16
N GLY A 214 -12.83 11.52 3.47
CA GLY A 214 -11.47 11.45 4.04
C GLY A 214 -10.76 10.14 3.70
N MET A 215 -9.46 10.07 3.94
CA MET A 215 -8.61 8.95 3.52
C MET A 215 -9.12 7.58 3.99
N PHE A 216 -9.64 7.47 5.20
CA PHE A 216 -10.18 6.22 5.74
C PHE A 216 -11.62 5.93 5.30
N ASN A 217 -12.31 6.89 4.68
CA ASN A 217 -13.72 6.80 4.32
C ASN A 217 -13.96 7.31 2.89
N ASN A 218 -13.18 6.84 1.94
CA ASN A 218 -13.21 7.23 0.53
C ASN A 218 -13.43 6.07 -0.44
N GLY A 219 -14.01 4.97 0.05
CA GLY A 219 -14.23 3.76 -0.73
C GLY A 219 -13.05 2.77 -0.73
N SER A 220 -11.95 3.07 -0.05
CA SER A 220 -10.89 2.09 0.20
C SER A 220 -11.40 0.96 1.11
N ALA A 221 -10.71 -0.17 1.11
CA ALA A 221 -11.07 -1.25 2.03
C ALA A 221 -11.09 -0.75 3.47
N SER A 222 -12.24 -0.86 4.12
CA SER A 222 -12.48 -0.33 5.46
C SER A 222 -11.86 -1.18 6.59
N SER A 223 -11.13 -2.24 6.25
CA SER A 223 -10.57 -3.17 7.22
C SER A 223 -9.68 -2.51 8.27
N SER A 224 -9.05 -1.41 7.92
CA SER A 224 -8.13 -0.71 8.81
C SER A 224 -8.83 0.18 9.84
N VAL A 225 -9.98 0.75 9.54
CA VAL A 225 -10.76 1.52 10.53
C VAL A 225 -11.40 0.59 11.57
N SER A 226 -11.76 -0.62 11.19
CA SER A 226 -12.20 -1.68 12.10
C SER A 226 -11.06 -2.46 12.74
N SER A 227 -9.81 -2.08 12.48
CA SER A 227 -8.63 -2.75 13.02
C SER A 227 -8.66 -2.75 14.56
N PRO A 228 -8.52 -3.91 15.21
CA PRO A 228 -8.43 -3.97 16.67
C PRO A 228 -7.13 -3.36 17.20
N ILE A 229 -6.16 -3.05 16.33
CA ILE A 229 -4.86 -2.47 16.69
C ILE A 229 -4.96 -0.96 16.83
N TYR A 230 -5.60 -0.28 15.86
CA TYR A 230 -5.63 1.19 15.85
C TYR A 230 -6.98 1.82 15.49
N GLY A 231 -8.02 1.02 15.27
CA GLY A 231 -9.35 1.52 14.90
C GLY A 231 -9.90 2.54 15.89
N GLY A 232 -9.70 2.34 17.19
CA GLY A 232 -10.11 3.29 18.21
C GLY A 232 -9.40 4.65 18.12
N TYR A 233 -8.17 4.66 17.66
CA TYR A 233 -7.43 5.91 17.42
C TYR A 233 -7.85 6.56 16.10
N ALA A 234 -7.94 5.78 15.03
CA ALA A 234 -8.32 6.25 13.69
C ALA A 234 -9.72 6.88 13.67
N ASN A 235 -10.68 6.29 14.39
CA ASN A 235 -12.06 6.78 14.43
C ASN A 235 -12.23 8.11 15.17
N ASN A 236 -11.31 8.46 16.08
CA ASN A 236 -11.44 9.60 16.98
C ASN A 236 -10.43 10.72 16.69
N ALA A 237 -9.44 10.51 15.87
CA ALA A 237 -8.41 11.50 15.55
C ALA A 237 -8.79 12.37 14.36
N ASN A 238 -8.42 13.66 14.43
CA ASN A 238 -8.57 14.60 13.32
C ASN A 238 -7.39 14.60 12.34
N THR A 239 -6.29 13.95 12.72
CA THR A 239 -5.10 13.88 11.85
C THR A 239 -4.44 12.50 11.99
N TYR A 240 -4.16 11.90 10.84
CA TYR A 240 -3.31 10.73 10.69
C TYR A 240 -2.02 11.14 10.00
N GLN A 241 -0.89 10.79 10.60
CA GLN A 241 0.43 11.15 10.10
C GLN A 241 1.35 9.94 10.17
N VAL A 242 2.11 9.72 9.10
CA VAL A 242 3.14 8.67 9.03
C VAL A 242 4.46 9.28 8.59
N ILE A 243 5.54 8.88 9.25
CA ILE A 243 6.91 9.03 8.78
C ILE A 243 7.44 7.61 8.61
N GLY A 244 7.93 7.29 7.43
CA GLY A 244 8.51 5.99 7.12
C GLY A 244 9.90 6.11 6.55
N ALA A 245 10.75 5.14 6.87
CA ALA A 245 12.06 4.96 6.26
C ALA A 245 12.39 3.47 6.15
N GLY A 246 13.17 3.11 5.17
CA GLY A 246 13.63 1.74 5.02
C GLY A 246 14.84 1.63 4.10
N GLY A 247 15.47 0.47 4.14
CA GLY A 247 16.57 0.16 3.25
C GLY A 247 16.76 -1.34 3.11
N ALA A 248 17.33 -1.73 1.99
CA ALA A 248 17.71 -3.12 1.74
C ALA A 248 19.07 -3.17 1.04
N TYR A 249 19.82 -4.21 1.34
CA TYR A 249 21.10 -4.49 0.70
C TYR A 249 21.15 -5.94 0.24
N THR A 250 21.48 -6.12 -1.05
CA THR A 250 21.60 -7.45 -1.67
C THR A 250 23.07 -7.84 -1.81
N PHE A 251 23.45 -8.98 -1.27
CA PHE A 251 24.78 -9.58 -1.40
C PHE A 251 24.67 -11.02 -1.89
N GLY A 252 25.08 -11.25 -3.13
CA GLY A 252 24.88 -12.54 -3.80
C GLY A 252 23.40 -12.90 -3.91
N ALA A 253 23.02 -14.04 -3.35
CA ALA A 253 21.63 -14.53 -3.35
C ALA A 253 20.79 -14.00 -2.18
N ALA A 254 21.39 -13.29 -1.23
CA ALA A 254 20.75 -12.82 -0.01
C ALA A 254 20.43 -11.32 -0.08
N THR A 255 19.26 -10.93 0.43
CA THR A 255 18.87 -9.54 0.66
C THR A 255 18.48 -9.40 2.12
N ILE A 256 19.07 -8.43 2.82
CA ILE A 256 18.62 -8.00 4.15
C ILE A 256 17.96 -6.65 4.00
N GLY A 257 16.77 -6.51 4.58
CA GLY A 257 16.02 -5.26 4.63
C GLY A 257 15.65 -4.88 6.05
N ALA A 258 15.42 -3.59 6.25
CA ALA A 258 14.84 -3.06 7.48
C ALA A 258 13.94 -1.88 7.14
N THR A 259 12.81 -1.77 7.88
CA THR A 259 11.91 -0.63 7.80
C THR A 259 11.62 -0.09 9.19
N TYR A 260 11.29 1.19 9.24
CA TYR A 260 10.82 1.86 10.44
C TYR A 260 9.67 2.80 10.08
N SER A 261 8.63 2.82 10.90
CA SER A 261 7.59 3.83 10.83
C SER A 261 7.27 4.45 12.19
N ASN A 262 6.89 5.73 12.14
CA ASN A 262 6.31 6.49 13.24
C ASN A 262 4.94 6.99 12.80
N THR A 263 3.89 6.36 13.31
CA THR A 263 2.50 6.69 13.00
C THR A 263 1.88 7.46 14.15
N LYS A 264 1.24 8.58 13.84
CA LYS A 264 0.62 9.47 14.84
C LYS A 264 -0.84 9.74 14.52
N PHE A 265 -1.67 9.63 15.55
CA PHE A 265 -3.05 10.06 15.57
C PHE A 265 -3.16 11.29 16.48
N LYS A 266 -3.69 12.41 15.97
CA LYS A 266 -3.70 13.71 16.66
C LYS A 266 -5.07 14.36 16.60
N GLY A 267 -5.31 15.29 17.57
CA GLY A 267 -6.52 16.10 17.57
C GLY A 267 -7.77 15.32 17.94
N PHE A 268 -7.68 14.53 18.98
CA PHE A 268 -8.82 13.82 19.55
C PHE A 268 -9.81 14.80 20.18
N SER A 269 -11.09 14.64 19.89
CA SER A 269 -12.17 15.46 20.48
C SER A 269 -12.72 14.87 21.78
N ALA A 270 -12.46 13.60 22.05
CA ALA A 270 -12.90 12.88 23.24
C ALA A 270 -11.92 11.75 23.61
N GLY A 271 -12.08 11.20 24.83
CA GLY A 271 -11.30 10.05 25.29
C GLY A 271 -9.93 10.42 25.88
N PRO A 272 -9.08 9.41 26.14
CA PRO A 272 -7.83 9.56 26.89
C PRO A 272 -6.72 10.35 26.16
N PHE A 273 -6.87 10.60 24.86
CA PHE A 273 -5.91 11.36 24.06
C PHE A 273 -6.34 12.78 23.73
N VAL A 274 -7.36 13.33 24.40
CA VAL A 274 -7.72 14.76 24.26
C VAL A 274 -6.50 15.62 24.57
N ASN A 275 -6.16 16.55 23.68
CA ASN A 275 -4.95 17.39 23.74
C ASN A 275 -3.62 16.61 23.74
N GLN A 276 -3.64 15.33 23.38
CA GLN A 276 -2.45 14.50 23.29
C GLN A 276 -2.32 13.90 21.90
N THR A 277 -1.20 13.22 21.66
CA THR A 277 -0.92 12.47 20.44
C THR A 277 -0.75 10.99 20.80
N ALA A 278 -1.54 10.13 20.17
CA ALA A 278 -1.28 8.71 20.20
C ALA A 278 -0.23 8.38 19.11
N THR A 279 0.83 7.71 19.51
CA THR A 279 1.95 7.38 18.63
C THR A 279 2.17 5.87 18.63
N PHE A 280 2.39 5.32 17.44
CA PHE A 280 2.87 3.96 17.24
C PHE A 280 4.23 4.03 16.56
N ASN A 281 5.18 3.24 17.06
CA ASN A 281 6.46 3.00 16.41
C ASN A 281 6.49 1.55 15.97
N ASN A 282 6.87 1.33 14.73
CA ASN A 282 7.07 0.01 14.16
C ASN A 282 8.50 -0.13 13.67
N GLY A 283 9.08 -1.30 13.81
CA GLY A 283 10.38 -1.64 13.24
C GLY A 283 10.38 -3.08 12.77
N GLU A 284 10.71 -3.28 11.51
CA GLU A 284 10.85 -4.58 10.87
C GLU A 284 12.29 -4.82 10.44
N ILE A 285 12.75 -6.06 10.58
CA ILE A 285 13.90 -6.60 9.88
C ILE A 285 13.42 -7.78 9.03
N ASN A 286 13.82 -7.81 7.76
CA ASN A 286 13.46 -8.88 6.85
C ASN A 286 14.64 -9.42 6.08
N PHE A 287 14.50 -10.67 5.67
CA PHE A 287 15.51 -11.42 4.94
C PHE A 287 14.83 -12.16 3.78
N LYS A 288 15.46 -12.11 2.63
CA LYS A 288 15.08 -12.85 1.42
C LYS A 288 16.31 -13.57 0.86
N TYR A 289 16.16 -14.85 0.56
CA TYR A 289 17.23 -15.67 0.00
C TYR A 289 16.77 -16.39 -1.27
N GLN A 290 17.45 -16.10 -2.38
CA GLN A 290 17.23 -16.77 -3.66
C GLN A 290 18.00 -18.10 -3.67
N LEU A 291 17.37 -19.18 -3.15
CA LEU A 291 18.02 -20.49 -3.01
C LEU A 291 18.34 -21.12 -4.36
N THR A 292 17.44 -20.99 -5.32
CA THR A 292 17.64 -21.34 -6.73
C THR A 292 17.00 -20.26 -7.61
N PRO A 293 17.23 -20.21 -8.93
CA PRO A 293 16.53 -19.27 -9.80
C PRO A 293 15.00 -19.32 -9.71
N ALA A 294 14.43 -20.46 -9.24
CA ALA A 294 13.00 -20.66 -9.11
C ALA A 294 12.48 -20.63 -7.66
N LEU A 295 13.37 -20.57 -6.64
CA LEU A 295 12.95 -20.74 -5.24
C LEU A 295 13.48 -19.60 -4.37
N ILE A 296 12.56 -18.88 -3.71
CA ILE A 296 12.85 -17.86 -2.72
C ILE A 296 12.42 -18.34 -1.34
N LEU A 297 13.24 -18.06 -0.34
CA LEU A 297 12.92 -18.18 1.07
C LEU A 297 12.88 -16.79 1.68
N GLY A 298 11.92 -16.54 2.58
CA GLY A 298 11.75 -15.29 3.30
C GLY A 298 11.59 -15.51 4.80
N ALA A 299 12.15 -14.60 5.59
CA ALA A 299 11.94 -14.50 7.03
C ALA A 299 11.84 -13.04 7.45
N ALA A 300 10.95 -12.71 8.39
CA ALA A 300 10.86 -11.36 8.93
C ALA A 300 10.47 -11.39 10.40
N TYR A 301 10.89 -10.35 11.11
CA TYR A 301 10.43 -10.04 12.45
C TYR A 301 10.05 -8.58 12.52
N ASP A 302 8.86 -8.33 13.04
CA ASP A 302 8.27 -7.02 13.22
C ASP A 302 7.95 -6.76 14.70
N TYR A 303 8.23 -5.55 15.15
CA TYR A 303 7.88 -5.07 16.48
C TYR A 303 7.16 -3.72 16.39
N THR A 304 5.92 -3.69 16.88
CA THR A 304 5.11 -2.48 16.99
C THR A 304 4.83 -2.12 18.44
N GLN A 305 4.98 -0.85 18.82
CA GLN A 305 4.63 -0.34 20.14
C GLN A 305 3.81 0.95 20.02
N GLY A 306 2.64 0.96 20.67
CA GLY A 306 1.77 2.13 20.80
C GLY A 306 2.14 3.05 21.97
N SER A 307 1.37 4.12 22.14
CA SER A 307 1.42 5.00 23.33
C SER A 307 0.78 4.32 24.55
N LYS A 308 1.21 4.72 25.74
CA LYS A 308 0.50 4.41 26.98
C LYS A 308 -0.87 5.10 26.99
N ILE A 309 -1.85 4.51 27.68
CA ILE A 309 -3.23 5.02 27.80
C ILE A 309 -3.55 5.13 29.29
N ASP A 310 -3.76 6.34 29.80
CA ASP A 310 -4.20 6.61 31.20
C ASP A 310 -3.42 5.77 32.26
N GLY A 311 -2.09 5.75 32.15
CA GLY A 311 -1.23 4.99 33.05
C GLY A 311 -1.14 3.49 32.74
N ASN A 312 -1.97 2.94 31.86
CA ASN A 312 -1.91 1.55 31.43
C ASN A 312 -0.71 1.29 30.50
N SER A 313 -0.26 0.04 30.46
CA SER A 313 0.83 -0.38 29.57
C SER A 313 0.45 -0.17 28.11
N ALA A 314 1.38 0.35 27.32
CA ALA A 314 1.22 0.50 25.89
C ALA A 314 0.97 -0.86 25.18
N ALA A 315 0.16 -0.85 24.14
CA ALA A 315 0.04 -2.00 23.24
C ALA A 315 1.40 -2.32 22.59
N LYS A 316 1.74 -3.59 22.54
CA LYS A 316 2.93 -4.11 21.85
C LYS A 316 2.54 -5.31 21.02
N TYR A 317 3.08 -5.38 19.81
CA TYR A 317 2.88 -6.51 18.91
C TYR A 317 4.25 -7.01 18.47
N HIS A 318 4.44 -8.31 18.57
CA HIS A 318 5.59 -9.05 18.06
C HIS A 318 5.07 -9.96 16.96
N GLN A 319 5.60 -9.84 15.75
CA GLN A 319 5.19 -10.65 14.62
C GLN A 319 6.40 -11.30 13.97
N GLY A 320 6.33 -12.62 13.79
CA GLY A 320 7.31 -13.40 13.04
C GLY A 320 6.66 -13.98 11.80
N SER A 321 7.31 -13.86 10.64
CA SER A 321 6.82 -14.32 9.36
C SER A 321 7.87 -15.16 8.65
N LEU A 322 7.43 -16.27 8.02
CA LEU A 322 8.25 -17.13 7.16
C LEU A 322 7.51 -17.34 5.83
N GLY A 323 8.25 -17.35 4.74
CA GLY A 323 7.69 -17.53 3.41
C GLY A 323 8.57 -18.38 2.50
N VAL A 324 7.92 -19.10 1.62
CA VAL A 324 8.54 -19.83 0.51
C VAL A 324 7.76 -19.50 -0.75
N ASP A 325 8.45 -19.12 -1.83
CA ASP A 325 7.85 -18.81 -3.12
C ASP A 325 8.58 -19.58 -4.23
N TYR A 326 7.87 -20.44 -4.96
CA TYR A 326 8.40 -21.28 -6.03
C TYR A 326 7.82 -20.89 -7.39
N PHE A 327 8.65 -20.36 -8.26
CA PHE A 327 8.30 -19.94 -9.61
C PHE A 327 8.19 -21.11 -10.58
N LEU A 328 6.97 -21.48 -10.97
CA LEU A 328 6.69 -22.42 -12.05
C LEU A 328 7.02 -21.81 -13.42
N SER A 329 6.90 -20.48 -13.53
CA SER A 329 7.28 -19.68 -14.68
C SER A 329 7.51 -18.21 -14.27
N LYS A 330 7.88 -17.33 -15.23
CA LYS A 330 7.98 -15.88 -14.97
C LYS A 330 6.64 -15.23 -14.52
N ARG A 331 5.50 -15.90 -14.77
CA ARG A 331 4.16 -15.38 -14.49
C ARG A 331 3.37 -16.18 -13.47
N THR A 332 3.81 -17.39 -13.15
CA THR A 332 3.08 -18.29 -12.26
C THR A 332 4.00 -18.81 -11.17
N ASP A 333 3.58 -18.67 -9.95
CA ASP A 333 4.25 -19.18 -8.76
C ASP A 333 3.26 -19.84 -7.80
N VAL A 334 3.78 -20.75 -6.97
CA VAL A 334 3.11 -21.34 -5.81
C VAL A 334 3.89 -20.99 -4.57
N TYR A 335 3.20 -20.67 -3.49
CA TYR A 335 3.84 -20.14 -2.29
C TYR A 335 3.21 -20.71 -1.02
N ALA A 336 3.99 -20.66 0.06
CA ALA A 336 3.53 -20.90 1.42
C ALA A 336 4.02 -19.78 2.33
N ILE A 337 3.15 -19.31 3.24
CA ILE A 337 3.45 -18.26 4.21
C ILE A 337 2.92 -18.70 5.57
N GLY A 338 3.73 -18.53 6.62
CA GLY A 338 3.33 -18.69 8.01
C GLY A 338 3.60 -17.42 8.78
N VAL A 339 2.63 -16.99 9.60
CA VAL A 339 2.74 -15.80 10.45
C VAL A 339 2.31 -16.14 11.86
N TYR A 340 3.10 -15.73 12.84
CA TYR A 340 2.76 -15.73 14.25
C TYR A 340 2.79 -14.32 14.80
N GLN A 341 1.74 -13.93 15.52
CA GLN A 341 1.68 -12.64 16.18
C GLN A 341 1.34 -12.83 17.67
N HIS A 342 2.07 -12.08 18.53
CA HIS A 342 1.80 -11.95 19.96
C HIS A 342 1.53 -10.49 20.31
N ALA A 343 0.43 -10.24 21.03
CA ALA A 343 0.04 -8.93 21.53
C ALA A 343 0.11 -8.85 23.04
N SER A 344 0.45 -7.67 23.58
CA SER A 344 0.43 -7.38 25.02
C SER A 344 0.11 -5.91 25.28
N GLY A 345 -0.19 -5.56 26.53
CA GLY A 345 -0.55 -4.19 26.92
C GLY A 345 -2.02 -3.86 26.60
N ASN A 346 -2.30 -2.58 26.35
CA ASN A 346 -3.64 -2.06 26.22
C ASN A 346 -3.80 -1.20 24.94
N VAL A 347 -5.01 -1.22 24.38
CA VAL A 347 -5.39 -0.54 23.14
C VAL A 347 -6.74 0.13 23.33
N LEU A 348 -7.07 1.14 22.51
CA LEU A 348 -8.42 1.70 22.43
C LEU A 348 -9.29 0.88 21.46
N ASP A 349 -10.49 0.52 21.89
CA ASP A 349 -11.51 0.03 20.97
C ASP A 349 -12.13 1.19 20.16
N SER A 350 -13.01 0.87 19.21
CA SER A 350 -13.69 1.87 18.36
C SER A 350 -14.59 2.84 19.15
N ASN A 351 -14.96 2.51 20.37
CA ASN A 351 -15.78 3.34 21.26
C ASN A 351 -14.92 4.20 22.22
N GLY A 352 -13.58 4.07 22.15
CA GLY A 352 -12.65 4.78 23.04
C GLY A 352 -12.43 4.12 24.41
N ASN A 353 -12.90 2.88 24.60
CA ASN A 353 -12.63 2.14 25.84
C ASN A 353 -11.23 1.54 25.80
N VAL A 354 -10.60 1.47 26.97
CA VAL A 354 -9.29 0.82 27.14
C VAL A 354 -9.49 -0.68 27.34
N LEU A 355 -8.99 -1.47 26.39
CA LEU A 355 -9.05 -2.93 26.42
C LEU A 355 -7.65 -3.53 26.38
N LYS A 356 -7.52 -4.80 26.78
CA LYS A 356 -6.30 -5.57 26.56
C LYS A 356 -6.08 -5.76 25.04
N ALA A 357 -4.86 -5.55 24.60
CA ALA A 357 -4.48 -5.83 23.23
C ALA A 357 -4.57 -7.33 22.93
N THR A 358 -5.19 -7.68 21.82
CA THR A 358 -5.26 -9.04 21.29
C THR A 358 -4.52 -9.11 19.96
N ALA A 359 -4.03 -10.29 19.59
CA ALA A 359 -3.36 -10.46 18.32
C ALA A 359 -4.35 -10.28 17.16
N ALA A 360 -3.89 -9.61 16.09
CA ALA A 360 -4.69 -9.33 14.91
C ALA A 360 -3.76 -9.24 13.69
N ILE A 361 -3.46 -10.38 13.09
CA ILE A 361 -2.69 -10.47 11.85
C ILE A 361 -3.45 -9.71 10.76
N ASN A 362 -2.72 -8.86 10.02
CA ASN A 362 -3.32 -7.96 9.04
C ASN A 362 -4.22 -8.68 8.04
N GLY A 363 -5.39 -8.10 7.77
CA GLY A 363 -6.40 -8.65 6.85
C GLY A 363 -7.18 -9.88 7.36
N LEU A 364 -6.91 -10.36 8.58
CA LEU A 364 -7.62 -11.49 9.18
C LEU A 364 -8.56 -11.05 10.31
N ALA A 365 -9.56 -11.89 10.61
CA ALA A 365 -10.35 -11.74 11.82
C ALA A 365 -9.44 -11.82 13.05
N GLY A 366 -9.53 -10.84 13.95
CA GLY A 366 -8.69 -10.74 15.14
C GLY A 366 -8.87 -11.93 16.09
N SER A 367 -7.83 -12.20 16.84
CA SER A 367 -7.81 -13.22 17.90
C SER A 367 -8.63 -12.79 19.10
N SER A 368 -9.23 -13.73 19.82
CA SER A 368 -9.80 -13.52 21.16
C SER A 368 -8.73 -13.54 22.27
N THR A 369 -7.48 -13.83 21.93
CA THR A 369 -6.36 -13.95 22.87
C THR A 369 -5.17 -13.08 22.42
N SER A 370 -4.10 -13.09 23.21
CA SER A 370 -2.85 -12.43 22.87
C SER A 370 -2.07 -13.08 21.71
N ASN A 371 -2.47 -14.26 21.25
CA ASN A 371 -1.71 -15.00 20.24
C ASN A 371 -2.59 -15.31 19.02
N GLN A 372 -1.97 -15.26 17.84
CA GLN A 372 -2.58 -15.69 16.59
C GLN A 372 -1.54 -16.34 15.67
N VAL A 373 -1.94 -17.41 15.00
CA VAL A 373 -1.16 -18.06 13.95
C VAL A 373 -1.98 -18.11 12.67
N ALA A 374 -1.37 -17.74 11.58
CA ALA A 374 -1.94 -17.92 10.24
C ALA A 374 -0.98 -18.72 9.38
N ALA A 375 -1.53 -19.58 8.53
CA ALA A 375 -0.80 -20.31 7.51
C ALA A 375 -1.53 -20.21 6.17
N ARG A 376 -0.80 -19.98 5.10
CA ARG A 376 -1.32 -19.82 3.74
C ARG A 376 -0.55 -20.69 2.76
N VAL A 377 -1.28 -21.35 1.86
CA VAL A 377 -0.73 -21.96 0.64
C VAL A 377 -1.54 -21.47 -0.54
N GLY A 378 -0.86 -20.93 -1.56
CA GLY A 378 -1.55 -20.29 -2.68
C GLY A 378 -0.82 -20.44 -4.00
N ILE A 379 -1.53 -20.04 -5.05
CA ILE A 379 -1.02 -19.90 -6.41
C ILE A 379 -1.29 -18.48 -6.90
N ARG A 380 -0.29 -17.88 -7.54
CA ARG A 380 -0.42 -16.58 -8.17
C ARG A 380 -0.09 -16.67 -9.65
N HIS A 381 -0.93 -16.02 -10.48
CA HIS A 381 -0.70 -15.88 -11.91
C HIS A 381 -0.79 -14.44 -12.36
N LYS A 382 0.19 -13.98 -13.12
CA LYS A 382 0.28 -12.62 -13.72
C LYS A 382 0.03 -12.71 -15.22
N PHE A 383 -0.79 -11.83 -15.78
CA PHE A 383 -1.10 -11.79 -17.23
C PHE A 383 -1.01 -10.39 -17.81
#